data_7aee68f89eeede8ea4171261ef7e9338
#
_entry.id   7aee68f89eeede8ea4171261ef7e9338
#
_cell.length_a   1.000
_cell.length_b   1.000
_cell.length_c   1.000
_cell.angle_alpha   90.00
_cell.angle_beta   90.00
_cell.angle_gamma   90.00
#
_symmetry.space_group_name_H-M   'P 1'
#
loop_
_entity.id
_entity.type
_entity.pdbx_description
1 polymer ?
#
loop_
_entity_poly.entity_id
_entity_poly.type
_entity_poly.pdbx_seq_one_letter_code
_entity_poly.pdbx_strand_id
1 'polypeptide(L)'
;MQQSHWLAPKPNQQWLDVGCGNGAFTQMIVDRCAPNSIDGIDPAEAQLVYARSVPKLSNANFQQGDAMNLPYQNNNFDIAVMPLVIFFVPNPAQGVAEMVRVVKSGGTVTAYGWDLMGGGFPYEVLRQELKARNISAPLPPSPDASSQENLYQLWTQAGLQHIEQKEIIVERTFSSFDEYWSIVMVAPSLGATLAAMPTDDLLAFKDAVSNRLNINNNGEVICSGRANAVRGVVG
;
A
#
# COMPACT_ATOMS: atom_id res chain seq x y z
N MET A 1 -11.02 -3.77 1.08
CA MET A 1 -12.45 -3.94 0.74
C MET A 1 -13.19 -2.63 0.46
N GLN A 2 -12.98 -1.56 1.19
CA GLN A 2 -13.74 -0.30 1.02
C GLN A 2 -13.41 0.50 -0.25
N GLN A 3 -12.24 0.31 -0.85
CA GLN A 3 -11.82 1.13 -2.00
C GLN A 3 -12.52 0.76 -3.31
N SER A 4 -12.77 -0.53 -3.57
CA SER A 4 -13.46 -0.94 -4.80
C SER A 4 -14.90 -0.42 -4.90
N HIS A 5 -15.59 -0.27 -3.78
CA HIS A 5 -16.93 0.33 -3.76
C HIS A 5 -16.91 1.85 -3.92
N TRP A 6 -15.87 2.52 -3.39
CA TRP A 6 -15.73 3.96 -3.53
C TRP A 6 -15.34 4.35 -4.96
N LEU A 7 -14.48 3.58 -5.61
CA LEU A 7 -14.12 3.82 -7.00
C LEU A 7 -15.28 3.57 -7.96
N ALA A 8 -16.21 2.66 -7.60
CA ALA A 8 -17.34 2.25 -8.43
C ALA A 8 -16.98 2.07 -9.92
N PRO A 9 -15.94 1.30 -10.26
CA PRO A 9 -15.47 1.19 -11.62
C PRO A 9 -16.52 0.51 -12.49
N LYS A 10 -16.58 0.93 -13.76
CA LYS A 10 -17.38 0.23 -14.76
C LYS A 10 -16.69 -1.11 -15.11
N PRO A 11 -17.45 -2.14 -15.52
CA PRO A 11 -16.82 -3.36 -16.06
C PRO A 11 -16.11 -3.09 -17.40
N ASN A 12 -15.27 -4.02 -17.80
CA ASN A 12 -14.55 -4.00 -19.09
C ASN A 12 -13.58 -2.82 -19.27
N GLN A 13 -13.02 -2.29 -18.18
CA GLN A 13 -12.01 -1.24 -18.23
C GLN A 13 -10.59 -1.84 -18.30
N GLN A 14 -9.65 -1.06 -18.86
CA GLN A 14 -8.23 -1.36 -18.89
C GLN A 14 -7.57 -0.77 -17.63
N TRP A 15 -6.95 -1.62 -16.82
CA TRP A 15 -6.37 -1.24 -15.53
C TRP A 15 -4.85 -1.31 -15.54
N LEU A 16 -4.25 -0.39 -14.79
CA LEU A 16 -2.84 -0.44 -14.42
C LEU A 16 -2.72 -0.47 -12.89
N ASP A 17 -2.03 -1.47 -12.35
CA ASP A 17 -1.68 -1.61 -10.94
C ASP A 17 -0.20 -1.26 -10.76
N VAL A 18 0.08 -0.05 -10.24
CA VAL A 18 1.43 0.50 -10.06
C VAL A 18 1.97 0.11 -8.69
N GLY A 19 3.07 -0.62 -8.68
CA GLY A 19 3.63 -1.24 -7.47
C GLY A 19 2.82 -2.48 -7.09
N CYS A 20 2.49 -3.32 -8.07
CA CYS A 20 1.60 -4.47 -7.90
C CYS A 20 2.14 -5.56 -6.96
N GLY A 21 3.44 -5.54 -6.66
CA GLY A 21 4.08 -6.53 -5.81
C GLY A 21 3.79 -7.97 -6.24
N ASN A 22 3.34 -8.78 -5.30
CA ASN A 22 2.97 -10.18 -5.54
C ASN A 22 1.59 -10.38 -6.19
N GLY A 23 0.95 -9.31 -6.65
CA GLY A 23 -0.34 -9.36 -7.35
C GLY A 23 -1.58 -9.43 -6.44
N ALA A 24 -1.46 -9.23 -5.14
CA ALA A 24 -2.58 -9.35 -4.22
C ALA A 24 -3.72 -8.34 -4.52
N PHE A 25 -3.37 -7.09 -4.85
CA PHE A 25 -4.36 -6.09 -5.24
C PHE A 25 -4.87 -6.31 -6.67
N THR A 26 -3.98 -6.70 -7.59
CA THR A 26 -4.32 -7.13 -8.94
C THR A 26 -5.39 -8.22 -8.93
N GLN A 27 -5.23 -9.25 -8.07
CA GLN A 27 -6.23 -10.31 -7.92
C GLN A 27 -7.57 -9.79 -7.42
N MET A 28 -7.57 -8.84 -6.49
CA MET A 28 -8.80 -8.23 -6.00
C MET A 28 -9.53 -7.45 -7.11
N ILE A 29 -8.80 -6.79 -8.01
CA ILE A 29 -9.39 -6.12 -9.20
C ILE A 29 -10.02 -7.17 -10.12
N VAL A 30 -9.31 -8.26 -10.44
CA VAL A 30 -9.82 -9.35 -11.28
C VAL A 30 -11.10 -9.96 -10.68
N ASP A 31 -11.09 -10.26 -9.37
CA ASP A 31 -12.22 -10.91 -8.70
C ASP A 31 -13.46 -10.01 -8.57
N ARG A 32 -13.31 -8.66 -8.62
CA ARG A 32 -14.40 -7.73 -8.24
C ARG A 32 -14.80 -6.72 -9.29
N CYS A 33 -13.91 -6.39 -10.21
CA CYS A 33 -14.12 -5.28 -11.14
C CYS A 33 -14.35 -5.74 -12.58
N ALA A 34 -14.21 -7.04 -12.88
CA ALA A 34 -14.32 -7.60 -14.22
C ALA A 34 -13.56 -6.75 -15.29
N PRO A 35 -12.23 -6.57 -15.13
CA PRO A 35 -11.45 -5.77 -16.08
C PRO A 35 -11.42 -6.41 -17.47
N ASN A 36 -11.34 -5.59 -18.51
CA ASN A 36 -11.04 -6.08 -19.87
C ASN A 36 -9.57 -6.55 -19.97
N SER A 37 -8.67 -5.78 -19.38
CA SER A 37 -7.27 -6.13 -19.20
C SER A 37 -6.71 -5.50 -17.94
N ILE A 38 -5.67 -6.10 -17.38
CA ILE A 38 -4.95 -5.55 -16.23
C ILE A 38 -3.46 -5.78 -16.39
N ASP A 39 -2.72 -4.69 -16.32
CA ASP A 39 -1.27 -4.68 -16.25
C ASP A 39 -0.82 -4.37 -14.83
N GLY A 40 0.16 -5.11 -14.32
CA GLY A 40 0.84 -4.85 -13.06
C GLY A 40 2.30 -4.49 -13.31
N ILE A 41 2.79 -3.45 -12.64
CA ILE A 41 4.19 -3.05 -12.73
C ILE A 41 4.80 -2.95 -11.34
N ASP A 42 6.01 -3.50 -11.16
CA ASP A 42 6.76 -3.45 -9.90
C ASP A 42 8.27 -3.48 -10.16
N PRO A 43 9.12 -2.77 -9.39
CA PRO A 43 10.56 -2.84 -9.57
C PRO A 43 11.17 -4.18 -9.11
N ALA A 44 10.50 -4.95 -8.25
CA ALA A 44 11.00 -6.17 -7.64
C ALA A 44 10.61 -7.41 -8.46
N GLU A 45 11.51 -7.90 -9.32
CA GLU A 45 11.25 -9.07 -10.15
C GLU A 45 10.84 -10.32 -9.36
N ALA A 46 11.38 -10.51 -8.14
CA ALA A 46 10.99 -11.62 -7.28
C ALA A 46 9.48 -11.60 -6.92
N GLN A 47 8.90 -10.43 -6.74
CA GLN A 47 7.46 -10.25 -6.53
C GLN A 47 6.66 -10.62 -7.78
N LEU A 48 7.14 -10.19 -8.95
CA LEU A 48 6.48 -10.47 -10.23
C LEU A 48 6.51 -11.95 -10.60
N VAL A 49 7.61 -12.65 -10.28
CA VAL A 49 7.71 -14.11 -10.45
C VAL A 49 6.60 -14.80 -9.65
N TYR A 50 6.39 -14.38 -8.41
CA TYR A 50 5.28 -14.90 -7.61
C TYR A 50 3.91 -14.54 -8.22
N ALA A 51 3.68 -13.29 -8.59
CA ALA A 51 2.42 -12.84 -9.18
C ALA A 51 2.05 -13.66 -10.44
N ARG A 52 3.02 -13.90 -11.33
CA ARG A 52 2.84 -14.73 -12.53
C ARG A 52 2.53 -16.20 -12.22
N SER A 53 2.91 -16.70 -11.04
CA SER A 53 2.64 -18.07 -10.60
C SER A 53 1.21 -18.28 -10.06
N VAL A 54 0.48 -17.20 -9.79
CA VAL A 54 -0.89 -17.25 -9.26
C VAL A 54 -1.88 -17.61 -10.37
N PRO A 55 -2.58 -18.76 -10.34
CA PRO A 55 -3.44 -19.20 -11.42
C PRO A 55 -4.56 -18.22 -11.79
N LYS A 56 -5.12 -17.52 -10.82
CA LYS A 56 -6.16 -16.50 -11.03
C LYS A 56 -5.67 -15.27 -11.80
N LEU A 57 -4.36 -15.05 -11.87
CA LEU A 57 -3.73 -13.93 -12.55
C LEU A 57 -3.14 -14.30 -13.92
N SER A 58 -3.47 -15.48 -14.46
CA SER A 58 -2.97 -15.95 -15.75
C SER A 58 -3.27 -15.01 -16.94
N ASN A 59 -4.33 -14.19 -16.83
CA ASN A 59 -4.71 -13.19 -17.84
C ASN A 59 -4.20 -11.77 -17.50
N ALA A 60 -3.49 -11.59 -16.39
CA ALA A 60 -2.84 -10.32 -16.06
C ALA A 60 -1.44 -10.26 -16.68
N ASN A 61 -1.04 -9.09 -17.14
CA ASN A 61 0.29 -8.86 -17.68
C ASN A 61 1.17 -8.21 -16.61
N PHE A 62 2.32 -8.84 -16.25
CA PHE A 62 3.22 -8.33 -15.24
C PHE A 62 4.57 -7.96 -15.84
N GLN A 63 5.00 -6.71 -15.62
CA GLN A 63 6.23 -6.16 -16.14
C GLN A 63 7.07 -5.52 -15.05
N GLN A 64 8.39 -5.74 -15.09
CA GLN A 64 9.31 -5.00 -14.22
C GLN A 64 9.44 -3.55 -14.70
N GLY A 65 9.38 -2.59 -13.77
CA GLY A 65 9.55 -1.18 -14.08
C GLY A 65 9.40 -0.26 -12.88
N ASP A 66 9.58 1.03 -13.16
CA ASP A 66 9.58 2.10 -12.17
C ASP A 66 8.30 2.96 -12.32
N ALA A 67 7.65 3.25 -11.19
CA ALA A 67 6.49 4.14 -11.14
C ALA A 67 6.79 5.55 -11.70
N MET A 68 8.04 6.00 -11.60
CA MET A 68 8.49 7.30 -12.11
C MET A 68 8.82 7.32 -13.61
N ASN A 69 8.76 6.17 -14.28
CA ASN A 69 9.01 6.02 -15.72
C ASN A 69 8.24 4.81 -16.25
N LEU A 70 6.93 4.96 -16.41
CA LEU A 70 6.06 3.87 -16.84
C LEU A 70 6.27 3.53 -18.32
N PRO A 71 6.56 2.26 -18.68
CA PRO A 71 6.89 1.85 -20.05
C PRO A 71 5.64 1.68 -20.93
N TYR A 72 4.68 2.57 -20.77
CA TYR A 72 3.42 2.56 -21.50
C TYR A 72 3.23 3.84 -22.31
N GLN A 73 2.45 3.75 -23.38
CA GLN A 73 2.06 4.90 -24.19
C GLN A 73 1.08 5.80 -23.42
N ASN A 74 0.99 7.06 -23.83
CA ASN A 74 -0.02 7.99 -23.32
C ASN A 74 -1.44 7.47 -23.59
N ASN A 75 -2.37 7.74 -22.68
CA ASN A 75 -3.80 7.44 -22.87
C ASN A 75 -4.09 5.96 -23.13
N ASN A 76 -3.41 5.05 -22.48
CA ASN A 76 -3.52 3.61 -22.65
C ASN A 76 -4.57 2.96 -21.73
N PHE A 77 -4.69 3.43 -20.50
CA PHE A 77 -5.52 2.84 -19.46
C PHE A 77 -6.77 3.68 -19.16
N ASP A 78 -7.82 3.03 -18.67
CA ASP A 78 -9.00 3.71 -18.15
C ASP A 78 -8.85 4.05 -16.66
N ILE A 79 -8.10 3.22 -15.92
CA ILE A 79 -7.82 3.41 -14.50
C ILE A 79 -6.37 3.04 -14.20
N ALA A 80 -5.66 3.89 -13.43
CA ALA A 80 -4.41 3.55 -12.79
C ALA A 80 -4.57 3.63 -11.27
N VAL A 81 -4.09 2.59 -10.57
CA VAL A 81 -4.13 2.51 -9.11
C VAL A 81 -2.71 2.35 -8.55
N MET A 82 -2.47 2.92 -7.36
CA MET A 82 -1.20 2.79 -6.64
C MET A 82 -1.48 2.41 -5.17
N PRO A 83 -1.72 1.11 -4.88
CA PRO A 83 -2.16 0.64 -3.57
C PRO A 83 -0.99 0.39 -2.61
N LEU A 84 -0.89 1.16 -1.52
CA LEU A 84 0.15 1.07 -0.47
C LEU A 84 1.59 1.28 -0.99
N VAL A 85 1.78 2.07 -2.03
CA VAL A 85 3.06 2.22 -2.74
C VAL A 85 3.60 3.65 -2.71
N ILE A 86 2.76 4.68 -2.71
CA ILE A 86 3.16 6.07 -2.95
C ILE A 86 4.31 6.55 -2.03
N PHE A 87 4.35 6.07 -0.80
CA PHE A 87 5.43 6.40 0.14
C PHE A 87 6.76 5.68 -0.16
N PHE A 88 6.76 4.66 -1.02
CA PHE A 88 7.98 4.01 -1.52
C PHE A 88 8.54 4.69 -2.76
N VAL A 89 7.77 5.55 -3.43
CA VAL A 89 8.22 6.26 -4.63
C VAL A 89 9.15 7.41 -4.22
N PRO A 90 10.41 7.47 -4.67
CA PRO A 90 11.35 8.52 -4.28
C PRO A 90 10.90 9.93 -4.68
N ASN A 91 10.22 10.07 -5.82
CA ASN A 91 9.58 11.31 -6.26
C ASN A 91 8.09 11.04 -6.55
N PRO A 92 7.20 11.16 -5.54
CA PRO A 92 5.78 10.89 -5.70
C PRO A 92 5.11 11.75 -6.77
N ALA A 93 5.52 13.02 -6.93
CA ALA A 93 4.95 13.90 -7.95
C ALA A 93 5.21 13.38 -9.37
N GLN A 94 6.41 12.85 -9.63
CA GLN A 94 6.73 12.22 -10.91
C GLN A 94 5.94 10.93 -11.12
N GLY A 95 5.81 10.10 -10.08
CA GLY A 95 5.00 8.87 -10.17
C GLY A 95 3.54 9.16 -10.49
N VAL A 96 2.94 10.17 -9.85
CA VAL A 96 1.56 10.59 -10.14
C VAL A 96 1.45 11.18 -11.56
N ALA A 97 2.42 12.00 -12.01
CA ALA A 97 2.45 12.54 -13.37
C ALA A 97 2.50 11.43 -14.43
N GLU A 98 3.26 10.37 -14.20
CA GLU A 98 3.31 9.21 -15.08
C GLU A 98 1.98 8.46 -15.11
N MET A 99 1.32 8.27 -13.95
CA MET A 99 -0.04 7.68 -13.92
C MET A 99 -1.03 8.52 -14.72
N VAL A 100 -0.99 9.85 -14.58
CA VAL A 100 -1.84 10.77 -15.38
C VAL A 100 -1.55 10.63 -16.88
N ARG A 101 -0.27 10.59 -17.26
CA ARG A 101 0.14 10.47 -18.66
C ARG A 101 -0.41 9.21 -19.35
N VAL A 102 -0.37 8.09 -18.63
CA VAL A 102 -0.79 6.79 -19.22
C VAL A 102 -2.30 6.55 -19.17
N VAL A 103 -3.03 7.34 -18.37
CA VAL A 103 -4.49 7.24 -18.29
C VAL A 103 -5.15 8.15 -19.32
N LYS A 104 -6.23 7.65 -19.93
CA LYS A 104 -7.05 8.37 -20.92
C LYS A 104 -7.74 9.57 -20.29
N SER A 105 -8.04 10.60 -21.09
CA SER A 105 -8.97 11.68 -20.72
C SER A 105 -10.30 11.08 -20.23
N GLY A 106 -10.82 11.57 -19.11
CA GLY A 106 -11.98 11.03 -18.42
C GLY A 106 -11.70 9.76 -17.58
N GLY A 107 -10.50 9.22 -17.64
CA GLY A 107 -10.08 8.07 -16.84
C GLY A 107 -9.73 8.45 -15.39
N THR A 108 -9.52 7.47 -14.53
CA THR A 108 -9.33 7.67 -13.09
C THR A 108 -7.91 7.34 -12.66
N VAL A 109 -7.31 8.22 -11.88
CA VAL A 109 -6.05 7.97 -11.15
C VAL A 109 -6.35 7.92 -9.66
N THR A 110 -5.90 6.86 -8.97
CA THR A 110 -6.16 6.69 -7.54
C THR A 110 -4.97 6.06 -6.83
N ALA A 111 -4.80 6.43 -5.56
CA ALA A 111 -3.86 5.80 -4.65
C ALA A 111 -4.43 5.70 -3.25
N TYR A 112 -3.87 4.80 -2.45
CA TYR A 112 -4.03 4.84 -1.01
C TYR A 112 -2.75 4.37 -0.33
N GLY A 113 -2.49 4.90 0.86
CA GLY A 113 -1.33 4.54 1.67
C GLY A 113 -1.64 4.63 3.15
N TRP A 114 -0.90 3.85 3.96
CA TRP A 114 -0.98 4.00 5.40
C TRP A 114 -0.62 5.42 5.80
N ASP A 115 -1.37 6.01 6.71
CA ASP A 115 -1.04 7.31 7.31
C ASP A 115 0.16 7.17 8.26
N LEU A 116 1.35 7.05 7.66
CA LEU A 116 2.59 6.72 8.38
C LEU A 116 2.98 7.79 9.41
N MET A 117 2.75 9.05 9.09
CA MET A 117 3.14 10.18 9.94
C MET A 117 2.04 10.55 10.94
N GLY A 118 0.77 10.22 10.63
CA GLY A 118 -0.38 10.43 11.51
C GLY A 118 -0.71 9.26 12.43
N GLY A 119 0.18 8.24 12.53
CA GLY A 119 -0.01 7.09 13.43
C GLY A 119 -1.01 6.05 12.92
N GLY A 120 -1.31 6.04 11.61
CA GLY A 120 -2.23 5.07 11.00
C GLY A 120 -1.58 3.75 10.58
N PHE A 121 -0.29 3.58 10.82
CA PHE A 121 0.38 2.32 10.45
C PHE A 121 -0.09 1.15 11.35
N PRO A 122 -0.46 -0.01 10.81
CA PRO A 122 -1.00 -1.12 11.61
C PRO A 122 -0.07 -1.63 12.72
N TYR A 123 1.24 -1.40 12.58
CA TYR A 123 2.26 -1.77 13.57
C TYR A 123 2.85 -0.54 14.29
N GLU A 124 2.07 0.50 14.49
CA GLU A 124 2.53 1.77 15.09
C GLU A 124 3.04 1.57 16.53
N VAL A 125 2.48 0.64 17.29
CA VAL A 125 2.95 0.29 18.65
C VAL A 125 4.42 -0.12 18.63
N LEU A 126 4.86 -0.91 17.63
CA LEU A 126 6.27 -1.30 17.50
C LEU A 126 7.16 -0.11 17.14
N ARG A 127 6.72 0.75 16.21
CA ARG A 127 7.49 1.95 15.84
C ARG A 127 7.68 2.88 17.03
N GLN A 128 6.65 3.07 17.85
CA GLN A 128 6.71 3.88 19.05
C GLN A 128 7.63 3.26 20.10
N GLU A 129 7.61 1.94 20.28
CA GLU A 129 8.49 1.25 21.22
C GLU A 129 9.96 1.29 20.76
N LEU A 130 10.23 1.12 19.45
CA LEU A 130 11.58 1.33 18.89
C LEU A 130 12.06 2.75 19.15
N LYS A 131 11.23 3.76 18.89
CA LYS A 131 11.54 5.17 19.14
C LYS A 131 11.82 5.44 20.62
N ALA A 132 11.05 4.88 21.53
CA ALA A 132 11.25 5.03 22.98
C ALA A 132 12.61 4.48 23.44
N ARG A 133 13.16 3.50 22.72
CA ARG A 133 14.48 2.91 22.97
C ARG A 133 15.60 3.57 22.16
N ASN A 134 15.32 4.67 21.44
CA ASN A 134 16.25 5.33 20.52
C ASN A 134 16.75 4.41 19.37
N ILE A 135 15.95 3.43 18.98
CA ILE A 135 16.25 2.54 17.86
C ILE A 135 15.51 3.11 16.64
N SER A 136 16.27 3.40 15.58
CA SER A 136 15.70 3.90 14.33
C SER A 136 15.06 2.77 13.56
N ALA A 137 13.74 2.87 13.30
CA ALA A 137 13.08 2.03 12.30
C ALA A 137 13.25 2.69 10.93
N PRO A 138 13.65 1.95 9.89
CA PRO A 138 13.77 2.53 8.56
C PRO A 138 12.40 3.03 8.08
N LEU A 139 12.38 4.25 7.56
CA LEU A 139 11.24 4.84 6.89
C LEU A 139 11.37 4.67 5.37
N PRO A 140 10.26 4.59 4.64
CA PRO A 140 10.29 4.63 3.19
C PRO A 140 10.80 6.00 2.70
N PRO A 141 11.20 6.14 1.42
CA PRO A 141 11.75 7.38 0.87
C PRO A 141 10.87 8.62 1.05
N SER A 142 9.55 8.47 0.98
CA SER A 142 8.58 9.57 1.03
C SER A 142 7.46 9.27 2.06
N PRO A 143 7.78 9.20 3.37
CA PRO A 143 6.86 8.68 4.38
C PRO A 143 5.62 9.54 4.60
N ASP A 144 5.66 10.81 4.26
CA ASP A 144 4.58 11.80 4.36
C ASP A 144 3.70 11.87 3.10
N ALA A 145 4.12 11.23 1.99
CA ALA A 145 3.39 11.27 0.73
C ALA A 145 1.96 10.70 0.83
N SER A 146 1.68 9.84 1.82
CA SER A 146 0.36 9.27 2.08
C SER A 146 -0.48 10.02 3.11
N SER A 147 -0.06 11.20 3.57
CA SER A 147 -0.93 12.09 4.34
C SER A 147 -2.08 12.61 3.47
N GLN A 148 -3.23 12.94 4.05
CA GLN A 148 -4.36 13.50 3.29
C GLN A 148 -3.95 14.77 2.55
N GLU A 149 -3.24 15.66 3.20
CA GLU A 149 -2.80 16.93 2.62
C GLU A 149 -1.87 16.71 1.42
N ASN A 150 -0.83 15.88 1.56
CA ASN A 150 0.12 15.64 0.47
C ASN A 150 -0.53 14.88 -0.69
N LEU A 151 -1.41 13.91 -0.44
CA LEU A 151 -2.18 13.25 -1.50
C LEU A 151 -3.02 14.27 -2.29
N TYR A 152 -3.72 15.18 -1.62
CA TYR A 152 -4.51 16.21 -2.29
C TYR A 152 -3.62 17.14 -3.12
N GLN A 153 -2.49 17.57 -2.57
CA GLN A 153 -1.54 18.44 -3.28
C GLN A 153 -0.94 17.74 -4.51
N LEU A 154 -0.52 16.48 -4.39
CA LEU A 154 0.03 15.71 -5.51
C LEU A 154 -0.98 15.57 -6.66
N TRP A 155 -2.24 15.26 -6.35
CA TRP A 155 -3.32 15.15 -7.35
C TRP A 155 -3.64 16.50 -8.01
N THR A 156 -3.68 17.57 -7.21
CA THR A 156 -3.91 18.93 -7.70
C THR A 156 -2.79 19.38 -8.62
N GLN A 157 -1.53 19.19 -8.22
CA GLN A 157 -0.34 19.59 -9.01
C GLN A 157 -0.23 18.79 -10.32
N ALA A 158 -0.71 17.54 -10.33
CA ALA A 158 -0.77 16.72 -11.53
C ALA A 158 -1.91 17.10 -12.49
N GLY A 159 -2.74 18.10 -12.16
CA GLY A 159 -3.83 18.59 -13.00
C GLY A 159 -5.09 17.72 -13.01
N LEU A 160 -5.21 16.81 -12.06
CA LEU A 160 -6.41 15.97 -11.93
C LEU A 160 -7.61 16.79 -11.48
N GLN A 161 -8.78 16.43 -12.00
CA GLN A 161 -10.06 17.06 -11.72
C GLN A 161 -10.91 16.17 -10.80
N HIS A 162 -11.96 16.74 -10.19
CA HIS A 162 -12.90 16.01 -9.32
C HIS A 162 -12.19 15.18 -8.25
N ILE A 163 -11.19 15.82 -7.59
CA ILE A 163 -10.39 15.17 -6.57
C ILE A 163 -11.25 14.89 -5.34
N GLU A 164 -11.28 13.63 -4.94
CA GLU A 164 -11.96 13.17 -3.73
C GLU A 164 -10.98 12.41 -2.85
N GLN A 165 -11.13 12.57 -1.54
CA GLN A 165 -10.33 11.85 -0.55
C GLN A 165 -11.22 11.02 0.37
N LYS A 166 -10.65 9.96 0.91
CA LYS A 166 -11.32 9.09 1.88
C LYS A 166 -10.33 8.52 2.87
N GLU A 167 -10.73 8.46 4.13
CA GLU A 167 -10.04 7.67 5.15
C GLU A 167 -10.59 6.23 5.13
N ILE A 168 -9.71 5.26 5.19
CA ILE A 168 -10.03 3.83 5.23
C ILE A 168 -9.46 3.27 6.52
N ILE A 169 -10.33 2.87 7.43
CA ILE A 169 -9.95 2.19 8.66
C ILE A 169 -10.17 0.69 8.45
N VAL A 170 -9.15 -0.09 8.79
CA VAL A 170 -9.21 -1.55 8.76
C VAL A 170 -8.78 -2.10 10.09
N GLU A 171 -9.37 -3.23 10.47
CA GLU A 171 -8.99 -3.98 11.65
C GLU A 171 -8.59 -5.40 11.25
N ARG A 172 -7.61 -5.93 11.95
CA ARG A 172 -7.20 -7.32 11.87
C ARG A 172 -7.13 -7.89 13.28
N THR A 173 -7.79 -9.02 13.47
CA THR A 173 -7.71 -9.81 14.68
C THR A 173 -6.73 -10.98 14.45
N PHE A 174 -5.82 -11.14 15.38
CA PHE A 174 -4.91 -12.27 15.47
C PHE A 174 -5.38 -13.15 16.63
N SER A 175 -5.31 -14.46 16.47
CA SER A 175 -5.80 -15.42 17.45
C SER A 175 -5.03 -15.41 18.78
N SER A 176 -3.80 -14.86 18.75
CA SER A 176 -2.95 -14.71 19.92
C SER A 176 -1.85 -13.67 19.69
N PHE A 177 -1.18 -13.29 20.76
CA PHE A 177 0.02 -12.46 20.68
C PHE A 177 1.17 -13.19 19.94
N ASP A 178 1.30 -14.49 20.07
CA ASP A 178 2.34 -15.25 19.38
C ASP A 178 2.11 -15.30 17.86
N GLU A 179 0.86 -15.39 17.39
CA GLU A 179 0.54 -15.25 15.98
C GLU A 179 0.92 -13.85 15.47
N TYR A 180 0.49 -12.80 16.18
CA TYR A 180 0.86 -11.42 15.84
C TYR A 180 2.37 -11.26 15.75
N TRP A 181 3.10 -11.72 16.76
CA TRP A 181 4.55 -11.60 16.83
C TRP A 181 5.26 -12.33 15.70
N SER A 182 4.80 -13.53 15.34
CA SER A 182 5.35 -14.33 14.25
C SER A 182 5.29 -13.58 12.91
N ILE A 183 4.18 -12.85 12.67
CA ILE A 183 4.00 -12.05 11.45
C ILE A 183 4.87 -10.79 11.48
N VAL A 184 5.02 -10.15 12.63
CA VAL A 184 5.91 -9.01 12.81
C VAL A 184 7.36 -9.36 12.51
N MET A 185 7.83 -10.53 12.97
CA MET A 185 9.21 -10.98 12.77
C MET A 185 9.58 -11.24 11.31
N VAL A 186 8.61 -11.49 10.44
CA VAL A 186 8.83 -11.65 8.99
C VAL A 186 8.49 -10.39 8.18
N ALA A 187 8.05 -9.31 8.83
CA ALA A 187 7.76 -8.06 8.15
C ALA A 187 9.07 -7.43 7.61
N PRO A 188 9.13 -6.99 6.34
CA PRO A 188 10.39 -6.67 5.65
C PRO A 188 11.30 -5.68 6.40
N SER A 189 10.76 -4.60 6.95
CA SER A 189 11.58 -3.57 7.61
C SER A 189 11.71 -3.79 9.13
N LEU A 190 10.60 -4.06 9.79
CA LEU A 190 10.55 -4.22 11.24
C LEU A 190 11.21 -5.53 11.68
N GLY A 191 10.95 -6.63 10.98
CA GLY A 191 11.52 -7.94 11.30
C GLY A 191 13.05 -7.94 11.29
N ALA A 192 13.66 -7.32 10.28
CA ALA A 192 15.13 -7.20 10.23
C ALA A 192 15.70 -6.38 11.39
N THR A 193 15.05 -5.27 11.76
CA THR A 193 15.46 -4.45 12.91
C THR A 193 15.37 -5.24 14.21
N LEU A 194 14.29 -5.99 14.42
CA LEU A 194 14.07 -6.80 15.61
C LEU A 194 15.04 -7.99 15.67
N ALA A 195 15.29 -8.66 14.56
CA ALA A 195 16.22 -9.78 14.48
C ALA A 195 17.69 -9.39 14.78
N ALA A 196 18.03 -8.10 14.62
CA ALA A 196 19.36 -7.58 14.93
C ALA A 196 19.53 -7.23 16.42
N MET A 197 18.48 -7.30 17.25
CA MET A 197 18.55 -7.00 18.67
C MET A 197 19.23 -8.14 19.45
N PRO A 198 19.99 -7.82 20.54
CA PRO A 198 20.38 -8.82 21.52
C PRO A 198 19.15 -9.54 22.09
N THR A 199 19.30 -10.82 22.45
CA THR A 199 18.18 -11.67 22.88
C THR A 199 17.40 -11.08 24.06
N ASP A 200 18.10 -10.58 25.07
CA ASP A 200 17.47 -10.01 26.27
C ASP A 200 16.71 -8.72 25.94
N ASP A 201 17.26 -7.88 25.06
CA ASP A 201 16.61 -6.65 24.60
C ASP A 201 15.35 -6.96 23.76
N LEU A 202 15.41 -7.99 22.92
CA LEU A 202 14.26 -8.44 22.11
C LEU A 202 13.15 -8.99 23.02
N LEU A 203 13.48 -9.75 24.08
CA LEU A 203 12.50 -10.24 25.03
C LEU A 203 11.83 -9.07 25.78
N ALA A 204 12.61 -8.13 26.28
CA ALA A 204 12.09 -6.94 26.95
C ALA A 204 11.25 -6.05 25.99
N PHE A 205 11.63 -5.99 24.72
CA PHE A 205 10.85 -5.30 23.68
C PHE A 205 9.52 -6.02 23.41
N LYS A 206 9.54 -7.35 23.28
CA LYS A 206 8.35 -8.19 23.07
C LYS A 206 7.33 -7.99 24.19
N ASP A 207 7.80 -8.01 25.45
CA ASP A 207 6.94 -7.79 26.63
C ASP A 207 6.34 -6.38 26.65
N ALA A 208 7.14 -5.36 26.35
CA ALA A 208 6.68 -3.98 26.30
C ALA A 208 5.60 -3.77 25.21
N VAL A 209 5.78 -4.38 24.04
CA VAL A 209 4.79 -4.35 22.96
C VAL A 209 3.50 -5.07 23.37
N SER A 210 3.61 -6.25 23.98
CA SER A 210 2.45 -7.02 24.46
C SER A 210 1.58 -6.22 25.44
N ASN A 211 2.22 -5.50 26.36
CA ASN A 211 1.53 -4.69 27.36
C ASN A 211 0.83 -3.44 26.78
N ARG A 212 1.12 -3.06 25.52
CA ARG A 212 0.53 -1.88 24.85
C ARG A 212 -0.51 -2.23 23.80
N LEU A 213 -0.59 -3.50 23.42
CA LEU A 213 -1.55 -3.96 22.42
C LEU A 213 -2.95 -4.11 23.04
N ASN A 214 -3.96 -3.93 22.20
CA ASN A 214 -5.34 -4.24 22.56
C ASN A 214 -5.55 -5.77 22.50
N ILE A 215 -5.46 -6.42 23.65
CA ILE A 215 -5.70 -7.86 23.81
C ILE A 215 -7.04 -8.04 24.51
N ASN A 216 -7.98 -8.71 23.86
CA ASN A 216 -9.31 -8.95 24.44
C ASN A 216 -9.29 -10.10 25.47
N ASN A 217 -10.44 -10.35 26.10
CA ASN A 217 -10.59 -11.39 27.13
C ASN A 217 -10.36 -12.81 26.61
N ASN A 218 -10.38 -13.04 25.31
CA ASN A 218 -10.09 -14.34 24.68
C ASN A 218 -8.61 -14.51 24.34
N GLY A 219 -7.76 -13.50 24.62
CA GLY A 219 -6.34 -13.49 24.27
C GLY A 219 -6.06 -13.09 22.82
N GLU A 220 -7.08 -12.63 22.09
CA GLU A 220 -6.92 -12.17 20.68
C GLU A 220 -6.35 -10.75 20.65
N VAL A 221 -5.41 -10.51 19.73
CA VAL A 221 -4.83 -9.18 19.49
C VAL A 221 -5.60 -8.48 18.38
N ILE A 222 -6.12 -7.29 18.67
CA ILE A 222 -6.84 -6.47 17.69
C ILE A 222 -5.95 -5.29 17.29
N CYS A 223 -5.54 -5.29 16.02
CA CYS A 223 -4.79 -4.20 15.41
C CYS A 223 -5.64 -3.44 14.42
N SER A 224 -5.63 -2.12 14.50
CA SER A 224 -6.24 -1.25 13.51
C SER A 224 -5.18 -0.55 12.68
N GLY A 225 -5.52 -0.26 11.42
CA GLY A 225 -4.72 0.57 10.54
C GLY A 225 -5.61 1.61 9.87
N ARG A 226 -5.06 2.80 9.63
CA ARG A 226 -5.72 3.88 8.91
C ARG A 226 -4.91 4.20 7.67
N ALA A 227 -5.57 4.13 6.52
CA ALA A 227 -5.01 4.54 5.25
C ALA A 227 -5.77 5.75 4.72
N ASN A 228 -5.05 6.68 4.11
CA ASN A 228 -5.62 7.77 3.35
C ASN A 228 -5.69 7.37 1.89
N ALA A 229 -6.81 7.64 1.24
CA ALA A 229 -7.05 7.37 -0.16
C ALA A 229 -7.42 8.65 -0.90
N VAL A 230 -7.04 8.71 -2.16
CA VAL A 230 -7.36 9.81 -3.08
C VAL A 230 -7.71 9.26 -4.45
N ARG A 231 -8.65 9.90 -5.13
CA ARG A 231 -8.93 9.70 -6.55
C ARG A 231 -9.10 11.02 -7.26
N GLY A 232 -8.85 11.03 -8.56
CA GLY A 232 -9.09 12.15 -9.44
C GLY A 232 -9.31 11.68 -10.87
N VAL A 233 -9.84 12.54 -11.70
CA VAL A 233 -10.17 12.28 -13.10
C VAL A 233 -9.19 13.06 -13.98
N VAL A 234 -8.63 12.41 -15.00
CA VAL A 234 -7.77 13.05 -16.00
C VAL A 234 -8.62 13.95 -16.90
N GLY A 235 -8.22 15.20 -17.06
CA GLY A 235 -8.90 16.19 -17.88
C GLY A 235 -8.80 15.96 -19.39
#